data_419b541116d6ac59ea66f038ddd5efe0
#
_entry.id   419b541116d6ac59ea66f038ddd5efe0
#
_cell.length_a   1.000
_cell.length_b   1.000
_cell.length_c   1.000
_cell.angle_alpha   90.00
_cell.angle_beta   90.00
_cell.angle_gamma   90.00
#
_symmetry.space_group_name_H-M   'P 1'
#
loop_
_entity.id
_entity.type
_entity.pdbx_description
1 polymer ?
#
loop_
_entity_poly.entity_id
_entity_poly.type
_entity_poly.pdbx_seq_one_letter_code
_entity_poly.pdbx_strand_id
1 'polypeptide(L)'
;MGGRQGRQDPKEQALAEARCLNPHPEQVHDPGFLASDFFDARDAVQVKYEMVRKVRAGGAPVTEAAAAFGYSRPAYYEAAAALERSGLEGLVPARPGPRGGHKLTEEVLAWAEEQLAADPGLRPAQLAGPIEQAFGVHVHPRSVERALARRRERHSKR
;
A
#
# COMPACT_ATOMS: atom_id res chain seq x y z
N MET A 1 -37.74 7.07 12.46
CA MET A 1 -36.93 7.53 11.31
C MET A 1 -35.89 6.47 11.02
N GLY A 2 -36.18 5.60 10.06
CA GLY A 2 -35.27 4.51 9.67
C GLY A 2 -34.15 5.05 8.80
N GLY A 3 -32.93 5.10 9.33
CA GLY A 3 -31.75 5.30 8.53
C GLY A 3 -31.64 4.18 7.50
N ARG A 4 -31.75 4.50 6.22
CA ARG A 4 -31.38 3.60 5.12
C ARG A 4 -29.91 3.29 5.31
N GLN A 5 -29.59 2.17 5.96
CA GLN A 5 -28.31 1.51 5.78
C GLN A 5 -28.21 1.22 4.28
N GLY A 6 -27.35 1.98 3.59
CA GLY A 6 -27.08 1.76 2.18
C GLY A 6 -26.68 0.30 2.01
N ARG A 7 -27.46 -0.44 1.25
CA ARG A 7 -27.14 -1.82 0.86
C ARG A 7 -25.79 -1.74 0.15
N GLN A 8 -24.73 -2.18 0.81
CA GLN A 8 -23.41 -2.25 0.21
C GLN A 8 -23.56 -3.12 -1.05
N ASP A 9 -23.06 -2.60 -2.16
CA ASP A 9 -23.09 -3.34 -3.43
C ASP A 9 -22.28 -4.64 -3.26
N PRO A 10 -22.87 -5.83 -3.47
CA PRO A 10 -22.17 -7.10 -3.27
C PRO A 10 -20.90 -7.22 -4.12
N LYS A 11 -20.88 -6.60 -5.29
CA LYS A 11 -19.71 -6.57 -6.17
C LYS A 11 -18.59 -5.74 -5.57
N GLU A 12 -18.90 -4.57 -5.03
CA GLU A 12 -17.93 -3.71 -4.36
C GLU A 12 -17.30 -4.41 -3.14
N GLN A 13 -18.13 -5.10 -2.35
CA GLN A 13 -17.66 -5.89 -1.23
C GLN A 13 -16.72 -7.03 -1.69
N ALA A 14 -17.09 -7.77 -2.71
CA ALA A 14 -16.26 -8.84 -3.27
C ALA A 14 -14.93 -8.32 -3.80
N LEU A 15 -14.94 -7.17 -4.50
CA LEU A 15 -13.71 -6.52 -4.97
C LEU A 15 -12.81 -6.06 -3.81
N ALA A 16 -13.40 -5.53 -2.74
CA ALA A 16 -12.66 -5.12 -1.54
C ALA A 16 -12.02 -6.32 -0.84
N GLU A 17 -12.76 -7.42 -0.66
CA GLU A 17 -12.25 -8.66 -0.08
C GLU A 17 -11.13 -9.28 -0.91
N ALA A 18 -11.27 -9.26 -2.24
CA ALA A 18 -10.24 -9.68 -3.19
C ALA A 18 -9.08 -8.68 -3.33
N ARG A 19 -9.18 -7.49 -2.71
CA ARG A 19 -8.24 -6.37 -2.85
C ARG A 19 -8.11 -5.82 -4.26
N CYS A 20 -9.10 -6.04 -5.07
CA CYS A 20 -9.16 -5.56 -6.45
C CYS A 20 -9.99 -4.27 -6.59
N LEU A 21 -10.46 -3.70 -5.46
CA LEU A 21 -11.21 -2.46 -5.51
C LEU A 21 -10.31 -1.30 -5.92
N ASN A 22 -10.70 -0.61 -7.00
CA ASN A 22 -10.05 0.62 -7.43
C ASN A 22 -10.42 1.74 -6.45
N PRO A 23 -9.45 2.39 -5.78
CA PRO A 23 -9.74 3.47 -4.85
C PRO A 23 -10.24 4.75 -5.54
N HIS A 24 -10.02 4.90 -6.85
CA HIS A 24 -10.34 6.10 -7.62
C HIS A 24 -11.03 5.77 -8.95
N PRO A 25 -12.22 5.13 -8.93
CA PRO A 25 -12.94 4.78 -10.14
C PRO A 25 -13.35 6.01 -10.96
N GLU A 26 -13.52 7.16 -10.30
CA GLU A 26 -13.82 8.44 -10.94
C GLU A 26 -12.70 8.99 -11.83
N GLN A 27 -11.49 8.47 -11.71
CA GLN A 27 -10.34 8.86 -12.54
C GLN A 27 -10.25 8.08 -13.85
N VAL A 28 -11.11 7.09 -14.05
CA VAL A 28 -11.20 6.35 -15.32
C VAL A 28 -12.07 7.15 -16.29
N HIS A 29 -11.43 7.65 -17.36
CA HIS A 29 -12.09 8.50 -18.37
C HIS A 29 -12.07 7.91 -19.77
N ASP A 30 -11.54 6.71 -19.97
CA ASP A 30 -11.49 6.09 -21.29
C ASP A 30 -12.90 5.85 -21.84
N PRO A 31 -13.28 6.44 -23.00
CA PRO A 31 -14.64 6.34 -23.51
C PRO A 31 -15.03 4.91 -23.87
N GLY A 32 -14.11 4.12 -24.42
CA GLY A 32 -14.36 2.73 -24.80
C GLY A 32 -14.57 1.84 -23.58
N PHE A 33 -13.84 2.10 -22.50
CA PHE A 33 -14.01 1.39 -21.24
C PHE A 33 -15.36 1.73 -20.60
N LEU A 34 -15.71 3.01 -20.52
CA LEU A 34 -16.93 3.48 -19.88
C LEU A 34 -18.20 3.14 -20.67
N ALA A 35 -18.12 2.99 -21.99
CA ALA A 35 -19.25 2.63 -22.85
C ALA A 35 -19.60 1.14 -22.80
N SER A 36 -18.77 0.30 -22.20
CA SER A 36 -18.98 -1.16 -22.14
C SER A 36 -19.64 -1.56 -20.84
N ASP A 37 -20.76 -2.26 -20.91
CA ASP A 37 -21.42 -2.85 -19.74
C ASP A 37 -20.61 -3.98 -19.09
N PHE A 38 -19.58 -4.48 -19.79
CA PHE A 38 -18.69 -5.53 -19.28
C PHE A 38 -17.67 -4.99 -18.31
N PHE A 39 -17.15 -3.76 -18.53
CA PHE A 39 -16.11 -3.18 -17.71
C PHE A 39 -16.67 -2.43 -16.51
N ASP A 40 -15.94 -2.50 -15.41
CA ASP A 40 -16.27 -1.81 -14.17
C ASP A 40 -15.05 -1.01 -13.68
N ALA A 41 -15.20 0.31 -13.65
CA ALA A 41 -14.14 1.20 -13.18
C ALA A 41 -13.71 0.95 -11.71
N ARG A 42 -14.55 0.26 -10.93
CA ARG A 42 -14.24 -0.16 -9.57
C ARG A 42 -13.30 -1.37 -9.51
N ASP A 43 -13.17 -2.12 -10.59
CA ASP A 43 -12.27 -3.28 -10.67
C ASP A 43 -10.89 -2.86 -11.17
N ALA A 44 -9.93 -2.78 -10.23
CA ALA A 44 -8.56 -2.36 -10.53
C ALA A 44 -7.84 -3.30 -11.50
N VAL A 45 -8.20 -4.59 -11.54
CA VAL A 45 -7.59 -5.55 -12.47
C VAL A 45 -8.08 -5.30 -13.89
N GLN A 46 -9.38 -5.09 -14.08
CA GLN A 46 -9.93 -4.73 -15.39
C GLN A 46 -9.37 -3.41 -15.91
N VAL A 47 -9.32 -2.40 -15.04
CA VAL A 47 -8.79 -1.06 -15.40
C VAL A 47 -7.33 -1.16 -15.84
N LYS A 48 -6.48 -1.83 -15.10
CA LYS A 48 -5.07 -2.02 -15.45
C LYS A 48 -4.88 -2.86 -16.71
N TYR A 49 -5.66 -3.92 -16.86
CA TYR A 49 -5.59 -4.78 -18.04
C TYR A 49 -5.92 -4.00 -19.31
N GLU A 50 -7.05 -3.28 -19.31
CA GLU A 50 -7.48 -2.49 -20.47
C GLU A 50 -6.54 -1.32 -20.77
N MET A 51 -5.93 -0.70 -19.77
CA MET A 51 -4.87 0.29 -19.95
C MET A 51 -3.69 -0.30 -20.73
N VAL A 52 -3.21 -1.48 -20.33
CA VAL A 52 -2.09 -2.15 -21.00
C VAL A 52 -2.48 -2.59 -22.40
N ARG A 53 -3.67 -3.15 -22.57
CA ARG A 53 -4.21 -3.60 -23.85
C ARG A 53 -4.33 -2.43 -24.85
N LYS A 54 -4.79 -1.28 -24.41
CA LYS A 54 -4.92 -0.07 -25.24
C LYS A 54 -3.60 0.37 -25.84
N VAL A 55 -2.52 0.23 -25.13
CA VAL A 55 -1.16 0.54 -25.67
C VAL A 55 -0.68 -0.59 -26.58
N ARG A 56 -0.73 -1.85 -26.12
CA ARG A 56 -0.14 -2.99 -26.83
C ARG A 56 -0.90 -3.38 -28.09
N ALA A 57 -2.21 -3.42 -28.04
CA ALA A 57 -3.05 -3.80 -29.17
C ALA A 57 -3.63 -2.61 -29.92
N GLY A 58 -3.91 -1.50 -29.23
CA GLY A 58 -4.50 -0.30 -29.80
C GLY A 58 -3.50 0.73 -30.28
N GLY A 59 -2.20 0.57 -29.98
CA GLY A 59 -1.14 1.49 -30.40
C GLY A 59 -1.20 2.88 -29.74
N ALA A 60 -1.97 3.05 -28.66
CA ALA A 60 -2.08 4.33 -27.99
C ALA A 60 -0.75 4.69 -27.29
N PRO A 61 -0.37 5.99 -27.22
CA PRO A 61 0.75 6.43 -26.43
C PRO A 61 0.58 6.10 -24.94
N VAL A 62 1.65 5.64 -24.28
CA VAL A 62 1.61 5.27 -22.86
C VAL A 62 1.09 6.40 -21.98
N THR A 63 1.49 7.63 -22.23
CA THR A 63 1.07 8.81 -21.47
C THR A 63 -0.44 9.04 -21.54
N GLU A 64 -1.01 8.91 -22.73
CA GLU A 64 -2.44 9.09 -22.97
C GLU A 64 -3.26 7.94 -22.34
N ALA A 65 -2.81 6.69 -22.55
CA ALA A 65 -3.46 5.54 -21.98
C ALA A 65 -3.43 5.58 -20.46
N ALA A 66 -2.28 5.83 -19.84
CA ALA A 66 -2.18 5.94 -18.39
C ALA A 66 -3.12 7.02 -17.84
N ALA A 67 -3.11 8.23 -18.42
CA ALA A 67 -4.01 9.32 -18.00
C ALA A 67 -5.49 8.96 -18.15
N ALA A 68 -5.89 8.31 -19.26
CA ALA A 68 -7.27 7.91 -19.51
C ALA A 68 -7.80 6.90 -18.48
N PHE A 69 -6.94 6.11 -17.88
CA PHE A 69 -7.28 5.12 -16.86
C PHE A 69 -6.94 5.56 -15.42
N GLY A 70 -6.54 6.83 -15.22
CA GLY A 70 -6.25 7.38 -13.89
C GLY A 70 -4.91 6.93 -13.29
N TYR A 71 -3.96 6.53 -14.12
CA TYR A 71 -2.63 6.07 -13.68
C TYR A 71 -1.51 6.96 -14.18
N SER A 72 -0.36 6.84 -13.54
CA SER A 72 0.90 7.45 -13.98
C SER A 72 1.62 6.55 -14.99
N ARG A 73 2.57 7.12 -15.75
CA ARG A 73 3.45 6.33 -16.63
C ARG A 73 4.19 5.21 -15.91
N PRO A 74 4.83 5.45 -14.74
CA PRO A 74 5.46 4.36 -13.98
C PRO A 74 4.48 3.23 -13.63
N ALA A 75 3.26 3.57 -13.20
CA ALA A 75 2.22 2.57 -12.89
C ALA A 75 1.82 1.73 -14.11
N TYR A 76 1.81 2.33 -15.31
CA TYR A 76 1.61 1.58 -16.55
C TYR A 76 2.72 0.53 -16.75
N TYR A 77 3.99 0.92 -16.64
CA TYR A 77 5.11 -0.02 -16.84
C TYR A 77 5.13 -1.13 -15.78
N GLU A 78 4.79 -0.82 -14.54
CA GLU A 78 4.63 -1.82 -13.47
C GLU A 78 3.51 -2.82 -13.80
N ALA A 79 2.35 -2.33 -14.24
CA ALA A 79 1.23 -3.18 -14.64
C ALA A 79 1.58 -4.04 -15.86
N ALA A 80 2.21 -3.46 -16.87
CA ALA A 80 2.63 -4.17 -18.08
C ALA A 80 3.63 -5.29 -17.77
N ALA A 81 4.63 -5.01 -16.93
CA ALA A 81 5.61 -6.00 -16.50
C ALA A 81 5.00 -7.10 -15.62
N ALA A 82 4.07 -6.74 -14.74
CA ALA A 82 3.36 -7.69 -13.89
C ALA A 82 2.46 -8.63 -14.70
N LEU A 83 1.73 -8.09 -15.68
CA LEU A 83 0.91 -8.85 -16.63
C LEU A 83 1.76 -9.85 -17.44
N GLU A 84 2.95 -9.43 -17.87
CA GLU A 84 3.86 -10.27 -18.64
C GLU A 84 4.46 -11.41 -17.82
N ARG A 85 4.80 -11.17 -16.55
CA ARG A 85 5.38 -12.18 -15.66
C ARG A 85 4.36 -13.21 -15.16
N SER A 86 3.17 -12.78 -14.84
CA SER A 86 2.21 -13.58 -14.04
C SER A 86 0.77 -13.54 -14.60
N GLY A 87 0.56 -12.99 -15.80
CA GLY A 87 -0.78 -12.86 -16.36
C GLY A 87 -1.67 -11.95 -15.51
N LEU A 88 -2.97 -12.18 -15.52
CA LEU A 88 -3.95 -11.37 -14.77
C LEU A 88 -3.71 -11.37 -13.26
N GLU A 89 -3.18 -12.46 -12.70
CA GLU A 89 -2.82 -12.54 -11.28
C GLU A 89 -1.78 -11.48 -10.88
N GLY A 90 -0.87 -11.12 -11.80
CA GLY A 90 0.12 -10.07 -11.58
C GLY A 90 -0.51 -8.67 -11.40
N LEU A 91 -1.73 -8.45 -11.88
CA LEU A 91 -2.45 -7.18 -11.73
C LEU A 91 -3.20 -7.05 -10.40
N VAL A 92 -3.39 -8.15 -9.69
CA VAL A 92 -3.99 -8.14 -8.34
C VAL A 92 -3.01 -7.41 -7.41
N PRO A 93 -3.46 -6.37 -6.67
CA PRO A 93 -2.58 -5.64 -5.77
C PRO A 93 -1.93 -6.57 -4.74
N ALA A 94 -0.61 -6.49 -4.62
CA ALA A 94 0.12 -7.25 -3.62
C ALA A 94 -0.40 -6.95 -2.21
N ARG A 95 -0.31 -7.91 -1.32
CA ARG A 95 -0.58 -7.66 0.10
C ARG A 95 0.34 -6.54 0.57
N PRO A 96 -0.20 -5.45 1.17
CA PRO A 96 0.65 -4.49 1.83
C PRO A 96 1.59 -5.24 2.76
N GLY A 97 2.87 -5.01 2.62
CA GLY A 97 3.84 -5.54 3.58
C GLY A 97 3.43 -5.14 5.00
N PRO A 98 3.89 -5.84 6.03
CA PRO A 98 3.53 -5.52 7.41
C PRO A 98 3.83 -4.05 7.70
N ARG A 99 2.84 -3.34 8.22
CA ARG A 99 2.91 -1.90 8.53
C ARG A 99 3.77 -1.58 9.76
N GLY A 100 4.55 -2.51 10.25
CA GLY A 100 5.48 -2.34 11.35
C GLY A 100 6.87 -2.80 10.95
N GLY A 101 7.90 -2.08 11.36
CA GLY A 101 9.27 -2.55 11.19
C GLY A 101 9.42 -3.90 11.91
N HIS A 102 9.60 -4.98 11.16
CA HIS A 102 9.81 -6.33 11.71
C HIS A 102 10.94 -6.42 12.72
N LYS A 103 11.83 -5.44 12.67
CA LYS A 103 13.05 -5.41 13.48
C LYS A 103 12.84 -4.76 14.84
N LEU A 104 11.97 -3.76 14.93
CA LEU A 104 11.66 -3.05 16.17
C LEU A 104 10.31 -3.50 16.70
N THR A 105 10.32 -4.71 17.27
CA THR A 105 9.14 -5.31 17.92
C THR A 105 8.75 -4.55 19.19
N GLU A 106 7.57 -4.82 19.73
CA GLU A 106 7.10 -4.25 20.99
C GLU A 106 8.07 -4.55 22.15
N GLU A 107 8.64 -5.75 22.19
CA GLU A 107 9.63 -6.19 23.16
C GLU A 107 10.92 -5.37 23.05
N VAL A 108 11.45 -5.20 21.83
CA VAL A 108 12.66 -4.38 21.59
C VAL A 108 12.44 -2.93 22.00
N LEU A 109 11.27 -2.37 21.71
CA LEU A 109 10.94 -0.99 22.05
C LEU A 109 10.74 -0.80 23.57
N ALA A 110 10.11 -1.75 24.26
CA ALA A 110 9.98 -1.74 25.72
C ALA A 110 11.35 -1.78 26.38
N TRP A 111 12.21 -2.70 25.98
CA TRP A 111 13.58 -2.78 26.44
C TRP A 111 14.36 -1.48 26.20
N ALA A 112 14.21 -0.88 25.01
CA ALA A 112 14.86 0.38 24.67
C ALA A 112 14.41 1.54 25.59
N GLU A 113 13.14 1.59 25.96
CA GLU A 113 12.59 2.58 26.90
C GLU A 113 13.17 2.38 28.31
N GLU A 114 13.33 1.13 28.76
CA GLU A 114 13.98 0.81 30.05
C GLU A 114 15.42 1.28 30.09
N GLN A 115 16.20 1.09 29.00
CA GLN A 115 17.57 1.57 28.92
C GLN A 115 17.64 3.10 29.00
N LEU A 116 16.73 3.80 28.29
CA LEU A 116 16.68 5.27 28.34
C LEU A 116 16.23 5.80 29.72
N ALA A 117 15.41 5.05 30.44
CA ALA A 117 15.01 5.41 31.79
C ALA A 117 16.14 5.19 32.81
N ALA A 118 16.97 4.17 32.60
CA ALA A 118 18.11 3.85 33.46
C ALA A 118 19.29 4.81 33.29
N ASP A 119 19.48 5.33 32.07
CA ASP A 119 20.56 6.31 31.76
C ASP A 119 20.01 7.57 31.09
N PRO A 120 19.79 8.65 31.84
CA PRO A 120 19.29 9.92 31.29
C PRO A 120 20.22 10.59 30.25
N GLY A 121 21.49 10.19 30.19
CA GLY A 121 22.44 10.68 29.19
C GLY A 121 22.38 9.95 27.85
N LEU A 122 21.69 8.82 27.80
CA LEU A 122 21.59 7.98 26.61
C LEU A 122 20.56 8.55 25.63
N ARG A 123 20.93 8.62 24.35
CA ARG A 123 20.04 9.06 23.29
C ARG A 123 19.45 7.87 22.52
N PRO A 124 18.21 7.96 22.02
CA PRO A 124 17.57 6.89 21.25
C PRO A 124 18.42 6.36 20.09
N ALA A 125 19.13 7.23 19.37
CA ALA A 125 20.02 6.85 18.28
C ALA A 125 21.17 5.93 18.70
N GLN A 126 21.63 6.04 19.94
CA GLN A 126 22.76 5.26 20.48
C GLN A 126 22.35 3.82 20.84
N LEU A 127 21.06 3.53 20.89
CA LEU A 127 20.54 2.19 21.18
C LEU A 127 20.65 1.20 20.01
N ALA A 128 20.98 1.66 18.80
CA ALA A 128 21.09 0.77 17.64
C ALA A 128 22.10 -0.38 17.85
N GLY A 129 23.28 -0.07 18.37
CA GLY A 129 24.31 -1.07 18.72
C GLY A 129 23.88 -2.01 19.86
N PRO A 130 23.43 -1.49 21.02
CA PRO A 130 22.88 -2.31 22.10
C PRO A 130 21.72 -3.21 21.70
N ILE A 131 20.81 -2.73 20.83
CA ILE A 131 19.70 -3.56 20.27
C ILE A 131 20.27 -4.72 19.46
N GLU A 132 21.28 -4.46 18.63
CA GLU A 132 21.92 -5.51 17.85
C GLU A 132 22.58 -6.57 18.74
N GLN A 133 23.24 -6.15 19.81
CA GLN A 133 23.88 -7.05 20.79
C GLN A 133 22.85 -7.89 21.57
N ALA A 134 21.75 -7.27 22.02
CA ALA A 134 20.75 -7.94 22.87
C ALA A 134 19.77 -8.82 22.09
N PHE A 135 19.39 -8.41 20.88
CA PHE A 135 18.33 -9.07 20.09
C PHE A 135 18.81 -9.62 18.74
N GLY A 136 20.09 -9.42 18.37
CA GLY A 136 20.61 -9.86 17.07
C GLY A 136 20.02 -9.10 15.87
N VAL A 137 19.45 -7.93 16.09
CA VAL A 137 18.68 -7.17 15.09
C VAL A 137 19.41 -5.91 14.69
N HIS A 138 19.95 -5.90 13.48
CA HIS A 138 20.57 -4.69 12.94
C HIS A 138 19.53 -3.64 12.54
N VAL A 139 19.57 -2.45 13.16
CA VAL A 139 18.65 -1.33 12.92
C VAL A 139 19.42 -0.03 12.73
N HIS A 140 18.91 0.84 11.87
CA HIS A 140 19.48 2.16 11.70
C HIS A 140 19.09 3.07 12.87
N PRO A 141 20.01 3.93 13.42
CA PRO A 141 19.72 4.83 14.54
C PRO A 141 18.45 5.66 14.39
N ARG A 142 18.21 6.24 13.22
CA ARG A 142 16.98 6.98 12.92
C ARG A 142 15.69 6.15 13.02
N SER A 143 15.77 4.86 12.74
CA SER A 143 14.62 3.97 12.85
C SER A 143 14.22 3.76 14.30
N VAL A 144 15.20 3.68 15.21
CA VAL A 144 15.01 3.60 16.66
C VAL A 144 14.34 4.89 17.18
N GLU A 145 14.88 6.05 16.81
CA GLU A 145 14.31 7.35 17.19
C GLU A 145 12.83 7.49 16.76
N ARG A 146 12.54 7.19 15.50
CA ARG A 146 11.17 7.28 14.95
C ARG A 146 10.21 6.29 15.61
N ALA A 147 10.67 5.09 15.90
CA ALA A 147 9.84 4.06 16.52
C ALA A 147 9.48 4.43 17.96
N LEU A 148 10.44 4.91 18.74
CA LEU A 148 10.23 5.37 20.11
C LEU A 148 9.36 6.64 20.18
N ALA A 149 9.56 7.59 19.26
CA ALA A 149 8.70 8.77 19.17
C ALA A 149 7.24 8.40 18.90
N ARG A 150 6.97 7.53 17.92
CA ARG A 150 5.62 7.03 17.62
C ARG A 150 4.98 6.27 18.78
N ARG A 151 5.78 5.54 19.56
CA ARG A 151 5.31 4.83 20.73
C ARG A 151 4.88 5.80 21.83
N ARG A 152 5.66 6.84 22.11
CA ARG A 152 5.34 7.89 23.10
C ARG A 152 4.06 8.64 22.74
N GLU A 153 3.87 9.01 21.45
CA GLU A 153 2.65 9.65 20.98
C GLU A 153 1.41 8.77 21.18
N ARG A 154 1.53 7.46 20.98
CA ARG A 154 0.43 6.51 21.21
C ARG A 154 0.06 6.40 22.68
N HIS A 155 1.03 6.44 23.58
CA HIS A 155 0.79 6.38 25.03
C HIS A 155 0.25 7.70 25.59
N SER A 156 0.60 8.84 24.99
CA SER A 156 0.11 10.16 25.39
C SER A 156 -1.36 10.42 25.00
N LYS A 157 -1.91 9.64 24.06
CA LYS A 157 -3.31 9.79 23.59
C LYS A 157 -4.30 8.83 24.26
N ARG A 158 -3.85 8.06 25.23
CA ARG A 158 -4.67 7.19 26.08
C ARG A 158 -4.86 7.80 27.47
#